data_a961272df79e6ca08c061cd55cc1bd53
#
_entry.id   a961272df79e6ca08c061cd55cc1bd53
#
_cell.length_a   1.000
_cell.length_b   1.000
_cell.length_c   1.000
_cell.angle_alpha   90.00
_cell.angle_beta   90.00
_cell.angle_gamma   90.00
#
_symmetry.space_group_name_H-M   'P 1'
#
loop_
_entity.id
_entity.type
_entity.pdbx_description
1 polymer ?
#
loop_
_entity_poly.entity_id
_entity_poly.type
_entity_poly.pdbx_seq_one_letter_code
_entity_poly.pdbx_strand_id
1 'polypeptide(L)'
;CGATRGITISEISENGQVIEKFSERIKGRFPVKDILKPGTDEVLISYFGRVNYNYQEKYMASVIMRADGSSTFARGHRWGYFPSVSAGWVISNESFMSGIKWLDFLKLRASWGQNGNCNVSTFQYLSLITSNNGYGGYTFGDSMDLISTGSYAYRLTNPDLTWETQEQLNFGIDARFLNNRLGFEFDWYNKNTRDWLVTAPVLSS
;
A
#
# COMPACT_ATOMS: atom_id res chain seq x y z
N CYS A 1 -10.69 -14.33 -0.24
CA CYS A 1 -10.59 -13.88 -1.65
C CYS A 1 -10.97 -12.41 -1.72
N GLY A 2 -9.99 -11.51 -1.84
CA GLY A 2 -10.21 -10.08 -1.96
C GLY A 2 -10.80 -9.74 -3.33
N ALA A 3 -11.83 -8.89 -3.38
CA ALA A 3 -12.35 -8.34 -4.63
C ALA A 3 -11.57 -7.06 -4.96
N THR A 4 -10.77 -7.10 -6.01
CA THR A 4 -10.05 -5.92 -6.54
C THR A 4 -10.88 -5.27 -7.64
N ARG A 5 -11.19 -3.97 -7.48
CA ARG A 5 -11.79 -3.15 -8.53
C ARG A 5 -10.78 -2.10 -8.96
N GLY A 6 -10.42 -2.09 -10.23
CA GLY A 6 -9.47 -1.14 -10.79
C GLY A 6 -10.02 -0.43 -12.02
N ILE A 7 -9.74 0.85 -12.14
CA ILE A 7 -9.89 1.62 -13.37
C ILE A 7 -8.49 1.80 -13.93
N THR A 8 -8.21 1.22 -15.09
CA THR A 8 -6.94 1.41 -15.78
C THR A 8 -7.17 2.27 -17.00
N ILE A 9 -6.60 3.47 -17.03
CA ILE A 9 -6.52 4.32 -18.22
C ILE A 9 -5.16 4.07 -18.84
N SER A 10 -5.12 3.36 -19.96
CA SER A 10 -3.86 2.81 -20.48
C SER A 10 -3.41 3.42 -21.79
N GLU A 11 -3.44 4.68 -22.02
CA GLU A 11 -2.68 5.39 -23.06
C GLU A 11 -3.31 6.75 -23.37
N ILE A 12 -2.46 7.76 -23.45
CA ILE A 12 -2.79 9.05 -24.09
C ILE A 12 -2.08 9.04 -25.44
N SER A 13 -2.85 9.12 -26.52
CA SER A 13 -2.35 9.17 -27.90
C SER A 13 -1.47 10.40 -28.14
N GLU A 14 -0.60 10.36 -29.14
CA GLU A 14 0.32 11.44 -29.57
C GLU A 14 -0.35 12.81 -29.79
N ASN A 15 -1.67 12.85 -29.94
CA ASN A 15 -2.47 14.06 -30.11
C ASN A 15 -3.13 14.56 -28.81
N GLY A 16 -2.71 14.06 -27.65
CA GLY A 16 -3.25 14.51 -26.35
C GLY A 16 -4.66 14.02 -26.04
N GLN A 17 -5.22 13.10 -26.82
CA GLN A 17 -6.51 12.47 -26.53
C GLN A 17 -6.32 11.24 -25.62
N VAL A 18 -7.07 11.22 -24.54
CA VAL A 18 -7.15 10.07 -23.63
C VAL A 18 -7.91 8.94 -24.34
N ILE A 19 -7.22 7.86 -24.67
CA ILE A 19 -7.88 6.64 -25.15
C ILE A 19 -8.30 5.84 -23.93
N GLU A 20 -9.55 6.01 -23.53
CA GLU A 20 -10.15 5.22 -22.45
C GLU A 20 -10.35 3.77 -22.91
N LYS A 21 -9.54 2.86 -22.38
CA LYS A 21 -9.91 1.44 -22.35
C LYS A 21 -10.46 1.13 -20.96
N PHE A 22 -11.77 1.27 -20.81
CA PHE A 22 -12.46 0.74 -19.66
C PHE A 22 -12.47 -0.79 -19.71
N SER A 23 -11.76 -1.43 -18.86
CA SER A 23 -11.99 -2.84 -18.56
C SER A 23 -13.03 -2.93 -17.44
N GLU A 24 -14.29 -2.85 -17.80
CA GLU A 24 -15.40 -3.05 -16.89
C GLU A 24 -15.56 -4.55 -16.58
N ARG A 25 -15.01 -5.00 -15.47
CA ARG A 25 -15.36 -6.29 -14.91
C ARG A 25 -16.02 -6.08 -13.54
N ILE A 26 -17.23 -5.52 -13.57
CA ILE A 26 -18.09 -5.42 -12.39
C ILE A 26 -19.23 -6.41 -12.54
N LYS A 27 -19.08 -7.62 -12.00
CA LYS A 27 -20.22 -8.47 -11.66
C LYS A 27 -20.32 -8.54 -10.14
N GLY A 28 -21.30 -7.85 -9.57
CA GLY A 28 -21.66 -7.93 -8.17
C GLY A 28 -21.69 -6.56 -7.48
N ARG A 29 -22.91 -6.09 -7.24
CA ARG A 29 -23.21 -4.90 -6.45
C ARG A 29 -23.14 -5.29 -4.98
N PHE A 30 -21.97 -5.21 -4.36
CA PHE A 30 -21.85 -5.31 -2.91
C PHE A 30 -21.61 -3.90 -2.36
N PRO A 31 -22.48 -3.38 -1.47
CA PRO A 31 -22.21 -2.13 -0.78
C PRO A 31 -20.96 -2.29 0.07
N VAL A 32 -19.97 -1.44 -0.14
CA VAL A 32 -18.66 -1.46 0.56
C VAL A 32 -18.82 -1.52 2.09
N LYS A 33 -19.89 -0.92 2.62
CA LYS A 33 -20.21 -0.95 4.05
C LYS A 33 -20.45 -2.36 4.62
N ASP A 34 -21.00 -3.27 3.82
CA ASP A 34 -21.33 -4.62 4.29
C ASP A 34 -20.13 -5.56 4.25
N ILE A 35 -19.15 -5.26 3.38
CA ILE A 35 -17.94 -6.07 3.24
C ILE A 35 -16.95 -5.80 4.38
N LEU A 36 -16.92 -4.57 4.90
CA LEU A 36 -16.00 -4.16 5.98
C LEU A 36 -16.59 -4.34 7.38
N LYS A 37 -17.57 -5.21 7.57
CA LYS A 37 -18.06 -5.58 8.90
C LYS A 37 -17.05 -6.46 9.61
N PRO A 38 -16.87 -6.29 10.93
CA PRO A 38 -16.08 -7.20 11.73
C PRO A 38 -16.67 -8.62 11.64
N GLY A 39 -15.90 -9.56 11.17
CA GLY A 39 -16.22 -10.96 11.09
C GLY A 39 -15.00 -11.79 11.50
N THR A 40 -15.07 -13.10 11.41
CA THR A 40 -13.92 -13.99 11.60
C THR A 40 -12.94 -13.94 10.42
N ASP A 41 -13.42 -13.47 9.27
CA ASP A 41 -12.62 -13.41 8.04
C ASP A 41 -12.00 -12.03 7.84
N GLU A 42 -10.78 -12.01 7.31
CA GLU A 42 -10.11 -10.79 6.89
C GLU A 42 -10.59 -10.39 5.50
N VAL A 43 -11.01 -9.16 5.34
CA VAL A 43 -11.47 -8.61 4.06
C VAL A 43 -10.60 -7.42 3.69
N LEU A 44 -10.00 -7.48 2.50
CA LEU A 44 -9.27 -6.39 1.88
C LEU A 44 -9.97 -5.96 0.59
N ILE A 45 -10.21 -4.66 0.44
CA ILE A 45 -10.80 -4.06 -0.75
C ILE A 45 -9.84 -3.01 -1.28
N SER A 46 -9.53 -3.06 -2.56
CA SER A 46 -8.63 -2.10 -3.21
C SER A 46 -9.31 -1.47 -4.43
N TYR A 47 -9.23 -0.14 -4.51
CA TYR A 47 -9.56 0.63 -5.71
C TYR A 47 -8.27 1.27 -6.21
N PHE A 48 -8.02 1.20 -7.50
CA PHE A 48 -6.86 1.85 -8.08
C PHE A 48 -7.17 2.45 -9.44
N GLY A 49 -6.50 3.55 -9.75
CA GLY A 49 -6.50 4.18 -11.05
C GLY A 49 -5.07 4.48 -11.48
N ARG A 50 -4.77 4.33 -12.76
CA ARG A 50 -3.48 4.65 -13.36
C ARG A 50 -3.69 5.46 -14.62
N VAL A 51 -2.91 6.53 -14.76
CA VAL A 51 -2.82 7.35 -15.95
C VAL A 51 -1.37 7.33 -16.42
N ASN A 52 -1.14 6.95 -17.68
CA ASN A 52 0.18 6.99 -18.30
C ASN A 52 0.14 8.02 -19.43
N TYR A 53 1.17 8.84 -19.49
CA TYR A 53 1.38 9.83 -20.53
C TYR A 53 2.71 9.56 -21.22
N ASN A 54 2.70 9.53 -22.54
CA ASN A 54 3.89 9.44 -23.36
C ASN A 54 3.81 10.45 -24.50
N TYR A 55 4.79 11.32 -24.60
CA TYR A 55 4.86 12.34 -25.65
C TYR A 55 6.14 12.16 -26.46
N GLN A 56 6.00 11.80 -27.75
CA GLN A 56 7.06 11.63 -28.73
C GLN A 56 8.20 10.70 -28.26
N GLU A 57 7.91 9.75 -27.39
CA GLU A 57 8.93 8.89 -26.75
C GLU A 57 10.05 9.67 -26.03
N LYS A 58 9.84 10.95 -25.78
CA LYS A 58 10.77 11.85 -25.06
C LYS A 58 10.38 12.03 -23.62
N TYR A 59 9.10 12.33 -23.36
CA TYR A 59 8.58 12.60 -22.04
C TYR A 59 7.55 11.54 -21.66
N MET A 60 7.82 10.86 -20.56
CA MET A 60 6.92 9.85 -20.00
C MET A 60 6.51 10.26 -18.61
N ALA A 61 5.25 10.10 -18.28
CA ALA A 61 4.75 10.32 -16.93
C ALA A 61 3.72 9.22 -16.59
N SER A 62 3.68 8.82 -15.33
CA SER A 62 2.66 7.92 -14.82
C SER A 62 2.20 8.40 -13.47
N VAL A 63 0.90 8.42 -13.27
CA VAL A 63 0.27 8.72 -11.98
C VAL A 63 -0.59 7.54 -11.61
N ILE A 64 -0.43 7.06 -10.39
CA ILE A 64 -1.21 5.97 -9.83
C ILE A 64 -1.81 6.47 -8.52
N MET A 65 -3.10 6.21 -8.34
CA MET A 65 -3.78 6.40 -7.06
C MET A 65 -4.38 5.08 -6.63
N ARG A 66 -4.11 4.67 -5.41
CA ARG A 66 -4.64 3.45 -4.82
C ARG A 66 -5.30 3.76 -3.49
N ALA A 67 -6.49 3.25 -3.28
CA ALA A 67 -7.24 3.33 -2.04
C ALA A 67 -7.52 1.90 -1.55
N ASP A 68 -6.97 1.53 -0.41
CA ASP A 68 -7.11 0.21 0.17
C ASP A 68 -7.90 0.29 1.47
N GLY A 69 -8.89 -0.59 1.61
CA GLY A 69 -9.70 -0.72 2.82
C GLY A 69 -9.54 -2.10 3.43
N SER A 70 -9.15 -2.17 4.72
CA SER A 70 -9.00 -3.41 5.47
C SER A 70 -9.98 -3.51 6.63
N SER A 71 -10.54 -4.71 6.84
CA SER A 71 -11.37 -5.03 8.01
C SER A 71 -10.54 -5.17 9.29
N THR A 72 -9.22 -5.26 9.18
CA THR A 72 -8.27 -5.41 10.30
C THR A 72 -8.27 -4.20 11.23
N PHE A 73 -8.56 -3.00 10.70
CA PHE A 73 -8.56 -1.75 11.43
C PHE A 73 -9.94 -1.33 11.94
N ALA A 74 -9.95 -0.49 12.99
CA ALA A 74 -11.14 0.09 13.55
C ALA A 74 -11.90 0.98 12.55
N ARG A 75 -13.17 1.25 12.80
CA ARG A 75 -13.94 2.21 12.01
C ARG A 75 -13.27 3.58 12.06
N GLY A 76 -13.06 4.21 10.91
CA GLY A 76 -12.33 5.47 10.78
C GLY A 76 -10.88 5.31 10.32
N HIS A 77 -10.22 4.17 10.60
CA HIS A 77 -8.82 3.90 10.24
C HIS A 77 -8.67 2.82 9.15
N ARG A 78 -9.78 2.36 8.57
CA ARG A 78 -9.81 1.25 7.60
C ARG A 78 -9.21 1.58 6.25
N TRP A 79 -9.29 2.84 5.83
CA TRP A 79 -8.89 3.27 4.50
C TRP A 79 -7.51 3.92 4.51
N GLY A 80 -6.62 3.38 3.66
CA GLY A 80 -5.33 3.96 3.32
C GLY A 80 -5.33 4.46 1.88
N TYR A 81 -4.63 5.58 1.62
CA TYR A 81 -4.51 6.19 0.29
C TYR A 81 -3.03 6.25 -0.07
N PHE A 82 -2.69 5.65 -1.20
CA PHE A 82 -1.31 5.45 -1.61
C PHE A 82 -1.09 6.00 -3.02
N PRO A 83 -0.76 7.30 -3.14
CA PRO A 83 -0.40 7.91 -4.40
C PRO A 83 0.99 7.48 -4.86
N SER A 84 1.19 7.44 -6.19
CA SER A 84 2.51 7.24 -6.79
C SER A 84 2.60 8.02 -8.09
N VAL A 85 3.73 8.68 -8.30
CA VAL A 85 4.00 9.48 -9.49
C VAL A 85 5.38 9.11 -10.01
N SER A 86 5.51 8.97 -11.31
CA SER A 86 6.80 8.77 -11.97
C SER A 86 6.92 9.63 -13.22
N ALA A 87 8.12 10.07 -13.51
CA ALA A 87 8.47 10.80 -14.71
C ALA A 87 9.74 10.23 -15.33
N GLY A 88 9.79 10.22 -16.63
CA GLY A 88 10.95 9.83 -17.42
C GLY A 88 11.20 10.81 -18.57
N TRP A 89 12.46 11.15 -18.79
CA TRP A 89 12.87 11.99 -19.89
C TRP A 89 13.98 11.30 -20.68
N VAL A 90 13.69 10.99 -21.95
CA VAL A 90 14.65 10.41 -22.87
C VAL A 90 15.39 11.56 -23.59
N ILE A 91 16.52 11.96 -23.02
CA ILE A 91 17.31 13.09 -23.48
C ILE A 91 17.91 12.80 -24.86
N SER A 92 18.28 11.54 -25.12
CA SER A 92 18.86 11.13 -26.42
C SER A 92 17.92 11.40 -27.62
N ASN A 93 16.60 11.48 -27.38
CA ASN A 93 15.64 11.76 -28.44
C ASN A 93 15.44 13.26 -28.70
N GLU A 94 16.17 14.13 -27.98
CA GLU A 94 16.12 15.57 -28.20
C GLU A 94 16.97 16.00 -29.39
N SER A 95 16.52 17.04 -30.10
CA SER A 95 17.19 17.55 -31.29
C SER A 95 18.61 18.04 -31.04
N PHE A 96 18.88 18.55 -29.83
CA PHE A 96 20.23 19.04 -29.45
C PHE A 96 21.25 17.89 -29.24
N MET A 97 20.78 16.65 -29.07
CA MET A 97 21.59 15.46 -28.85
C MET A 97 21.98 14.77 -30.16
N SER A 98 21.39 15.13 -31.31
CA SER A 98 21.58 14.46 -32.61
C SER A 98 23.02 14.47 -33.13
N GLY A 99 23.87 15.39 -32.64
CA GLY A 99 25.29 15.47 -33.00
C GLY A 99 26.24 14.58 -32.19
N ILE A 100 25.78 13.93 -31.15
CA ILE A 100 26.60 13.17 -30.20
C ILE A 100 26.57 11.68 -30.57
N LYS A 101 27.64 11.23 -31.26
CA LYS A 101 27.72 9.85 -31.82
C LYS A 101 28.19 8.79 -30.83
N TRP A 102 28.73 9.17 -29.68
CA TRP A 102 29.27 8.23 -28.70
C TRP A 102 28.23 7.84 -27.61
N LEU A 103 27.11 8.58 -27.53
CA LEU A 103 26.00 8.36 -26.59
C LEU A 103 24.80 7.93 -27.42
N ASP A 104 24.42 6.67 -27.30
CA ASP A 104 23.28 6.07 -28.03
C ASP A 104 21.94 6.29 -27.34
N PHE A 105 21.96 6.28 -26.01
CA PHE A 105 20.75 6.41 -25.21
C PHE A 105 21.07 7.09 -23.89
N LEU A 106 20.23 8.06 -23.50
CA LEU A 106 20.28 8.69 -22.19
C LEU A 106 18.85 8.97 -21.72
N LYS A 107 18.49 8.37 -20.58
CA LYS A 107 17.20 8.56 -19.95
C LYS A 107 17.37 8.90 -18.47
N LEU A 108 16.68 9.93 -18.02
CA LEU A 108 16.52 10.26 -16.62
C LEU A 108 15.17 9.73 -16.13
N ARG A 109 15.15 9.20 -14.92
CA ARG A 109 13.96 8.69 -14.23
C ARG A 109 13.84 9.34 -12.86
N ALA A 110 12.63 9.73 -12.51
CA ALA A 110 12.29 10.14 -11.16
C ALA A 110 10.96 9.51 -10.78
N SER A 111 10.86 8.99 -9.56
CA SER A 111 9.59 8.49 -9.04
C SER A 111 9.47 8.71 -7.56
N TRP A 112 8.26 8.99 -7.13
CA TRP A 112 7.86 9.09 -5.74
C TRP A 112 6.58 8.30 -5.56
N GLY A 113 6.46 7.56 -4.46
CA GLY A 113 5.26 6.81 -4.19
C GLY A 113 5.15 6.37 -2.75
N GLN A 114 3.91 6.04 -2.38
CA GLN A 114 3.56 5.48 -1.08
C GLN A 114 2.96 4.10 -1.24
N ASN A 115 3.31 3.19 -0.32
CA ASN A 115 2.73 1.86 -0.19
C ASN A 115 2.24 1.64 1.23
N GLY A 116 1.09 0.98 1.37
CA GLY A 116 0.52 0.59 2.65
C GLY A 116 0.83 -0.86 3.01
N ASN A 117 1.03 -1.10 4.30
CA ASN A 117 1.10 -2.42 4.89
C ASN A 117 0.06 -2.52 6.02
N CYS A 118 -0.73 -3.61 6.02
CA CYS A 118 -1.73 -3.91 7.04
C CYS A 118 -1.50 -5.27 7.69
N ASN A 119 -0.28 -5.79 7.65
CA ASN A 119 0.06 -7.11 8.17
C ASN A 119 0.12 -7.11 9.71
N VAL A 120 -1.05 -7.10 10.33
CA VAL A 120 -1.24 -7.23 11.77
C VAL A 120 -2.35 -8.22 12.06
N SER A 121 -2.34 -8.82 13.24
CA SER A 121 -3.41 -9.70 13.66
C SER A 121 -4.77 -8.97 13.66
N THR A 122 -5.79 -9.65 13.22
CA THR A 122 -7.17 -9.11 13.19
C THR A 122 -7.68 -8.73 14.58
N PHE A 123 -8.57 -7.75 14.64
CA PHE A 123 -9.27 -7.32 15.86
C PHE A 123 -8.39 -6.81 17.01
N GLN A 124 -7.18 -6.30 16.73
CA GLN A 124 -6.34 -5.70 17.79
C GLN A 124 -6.94 -4.42 18.39
N TYR A 125 -7.91 -3.82 17.73
CA TYR A 125 -8.67 -2.68 18.25
C TYR A 125 -9.80 -3.06 19.22
N LEU A 126 -10.09 -4.37 19.35
CA LEU A 126 -11.13 -4.86 20.27
C LEU A 126 -10.51 -5.36 21.58
N SER A 127 -11.10 -4.93 22.69
CA SER A 127 -10.80 -5.50 24.00
C SER A 127 -11.44 -6.89 24.11
N LEU A 128 -10.61 -7.92 24.02
CA LEU A 128 -11.07 -9.30 24.24
C LEU A 128 -11.05 -9.59 25.73
N ILE A 129 -12.21 -9.96 26.24
CA ILE A 129 -12.37 -10.43 27.63
C ILE A 129 -12.26 -11.95 27.60
N THR A 130 -11.34 -12.48 28.38
CA THR A 130 -11.18 -13.91 28.59
C THR A 130 -11.71 -14.30 29.95
N SER A 131 -12.52 -15.35 30.01
CA SER A 131 -12.96 -16.01 31.22
C SER A 131 -12.30 -17.37 31.26
N ASN A 132 -11.41 -17.60 32.25
CA ASN A 132 -10.70 -18.86 32.38
C ASN A 132 -10.61 -19.24 33.84
N ASN A 133 -11.05 -20.45 34.16
CA ASN A 133 -11.05 -21.00 35.53
C ASN A 133 -9.61 -21.24 36.06
N GLY A 134 -8.60 -21.30 35.18
CA GLY A 134 -7.20 -21.56 35.57
C GLY A 134 -6.43 -20.34 36.06
N TYR A 135 -6.73 -19.12 35.57
CA TYR A 135 -5.99 -17.89 35.88
C TYR A 135 -6.83 -16.72 36.35
N GLY A 136 -8.14 -16.82 36.35
CA GLY A 136 -9.04 -15.75 36.73
C GLY A 136 -10.17 -16.20 37.67
N GLY A 137 -9.99 -17.33 38.30
CA GLY A 137 -10.96 -17.81 39.28
C GLY A 137 -10.74 -17.18 40.65
N TYR A 138 -11.79 -16.73 41.27
CA TYR A 138 -11.80 -16.23 42.64
C TYR A 138 -12.56 -17.21 43.52
N THR A 139 -12.02 -17.50 44.73
CA THR A 139 -12.71 -18.22 45.76
C THR A 139 -13.37 -17.21 46.71
N PHE A 140 -14.68 -17.30 46.85
CA PHE A 140 -15.43 -16.51 47.82
C PHE A 140 -15.81 -17.40 49.04
N GLY A 141 -15.41 -16.97 50.24
CA GLY A 141 -15.70 -17.68 51.51
C GLY A 141 -14.65 -18.71 51.91
N ASP A 142 -14.90 -19.39 53.03
CA ASP A 142 -13.96 -20.34 53.67
C ASP A 142 -13.92 -21.72 52.97
N SER A 143 -14.78 -21.99 52.02
CA SER A 143 -14.79 -23.26 51.29
C SER A 143 -14.23 -23.09 49.89
N MET A 144 -13.19 -23.86 49.54
CA MET A 144 -12.57 -23.89 48.21
C MET A 144 -13.45 -24.46 47.09
N ASP A 145 -14.66 -24.88 47.41
CA ASP A 145 -15.58 -25.54 46.48
C ASP A 145 -16.36 -24.59 45.57
N LEU A 146 -16.36 -23.30 45.87
CA LEU A 146 -17.04 -22.27 45.06
C LEU A 146 -16.05 -21.40 44.33
N ILE A 147 -15.46 -21.93 43.25
CA ILE A 147 -14.63 -21.15 42.33
C ILE A 147 -15.56 -20.35 41.41
N SER A 148 -15.57 -19.04 41.59
CA SER A 148 -16.27 -18.13 40.69
C SER A 148 -15.34 -17.77 39.53
N THR A 149 -15.83 -17.93 38.30
CA THR A 149 -15.07 -17.60 37.10
C THR A 149 -14.88 -16.08 36.97
N GLY A 150 -13.67 -15.62 37.05
CA GLY A 150 -13.32 -14.23 36.80
C GLY A 150 -13.11 -13.95 35.29
N SER A 151 -13.26 -12.70 34.95
CA SER A 151 -12.99 -12.23 33.57
C SER A 151 -12.01 -11.10 33.60
N TYR A 152 -11.08 -11.12 32.67
CA TYR A 152 -10.03 -10.08 32.54
C TYR A 152 -9.73 -9.76 31.08
N ALA A 153 -9.19 -8.55 30.82
CA ALA A 153 -8.76 -8.17 29.47
C ALA A 153 -7.49 -8.94 29.12
N TYR A 154 -7.58 -9.76 28.07
CA TYR A 154 -6.47 -10.62 27.63
C TYR A 154 -5.29 -9.84 27.07
N ARG A 155 -5.55 -8.67 26.45
CA ARG A 155 -4.52 -7.85 25.82
C ARG A 155 -4.87 -6.36 25.87
N LEU A 156 -3.83 -5.53 25.81
CA LEU A 156 -4.01 -4.10 25.55
C LEU A 156 -4.52 -3.89 24.13
N THR A 157 -5.47 -3.00 23.97
CA THR A 157 -6.07 -2.65 22.70
C THR A 157 -5.56 -1.32 22.21
N ASN A 158 -5.40 -1.19 20.89
CA ASN A 158 -5.08 0.08 20.25
C ASN A 158 -6.19 0.41 19.24
N PRO A 159 -7.16 1.28 19.58
CA PRO A 159 -8.22 1.68 18.66
C PRO A 159 -7.72 2.57 17.51
N ASP A 160 -6.56 3.22 17.67
CA ASP A 160 -5.98 4.14 16.71
C ASP A 160 -5.02 3.45 15.74
N LEU A 161 -5.00 2.11 15.75
CA LEU A 161 -4.18 1.33 14.84
C LEU A 161 -4.56 1.62 13.37
N THR A 162 -3.59 2.03 12.58
CA THR A 162 -3.76 2.42 11.18
C THR A 162 -2.74 1.72 10.26
N TRP A 163 -2.80 2.01 8.98
CA TRP A 163 -1.89 1.51 7.97
C TRP A 163 -0.45 1.98 8.23
N GLU A 164 0.49 1.04 8.21
CA GLU A 164 1.91 1.38 8.06
C GLU A 164 2.13 1.92 6.65
N THR A 165 2.74 3.09 6.54
CA THR A 165 2.98 3.75 5.26
C THR A 165 4.47 3.80 4.95
N GLN A 166 4.85 3.23 3.80
CA GLN A 166 6.19 3.34 3.26
C GLN A 166 6.20 4.36 2.13
N GLU A 167 7.00 5.39 2.28
CA GLU A 167 7.25 6.42 1.27
C GLU A 167 8.62 6.20 0.65
N GLN A 168 8.69 6.22 -0.68
CA GLN A 168 9.92 6.02 -1.41
C GLN A 168 10.08 7.06 -2.51
N LEU A 169 11.26 7.67 -2.57
CA LEU A 169 11.71 8.57 -3.62
C LEU A 169 12.88 7.91 -4.36
N ASN A 170 12.80 7.86 -5.68
CA ASN A 170 13.85 7.28 -6.53
C ASN A 170 14.26 8.26 -7.62
N PHE A 171 15.56 8.29 -7.91
CA PHE A 171 16.14 8.93 -9.10
C PHE A 171 17.02 7.92 -9.81
N GLY A 172 16.87 7.82 -11.13
CA GLY A 172 17.64 6.89 -11.94
C GLY A 172 18.17 7.55 -13.22
N ILE A 173 19.31 7.07 -13.66
CA ILE A 173 19.97 7.47 -14.91
C ILE A 173 20.30 6.19 -15.68
N ASP A 174 19.78 6.07 -16.91
CA ASP A 174 20.10 4.98 -17.83
C ASP A 174 20.88 5.58 -18.99
N ALA A 175 22.08 5.10 -19.24
CA ALA A 175 22.92 5.54 -20.36
C ALA A 175 23.48 4.36 -21.14
N ARG A 176 23.55 4.48 -22.47
CA ARG A 176 24.18 3.50 -23.36
C ARG A 176 25.15 4.19 -24.30
N PHE A 177 26.27 3.55 -24.49
CA PHE A 177 27.40 4.11 -25.21
C PHE A 177 27.96 3.11 -26.23
N LEU A 178 28.73 3.64 -27.22
CA LEU A 178 29.53 2.85 -28.14
C LEU A 178 28.72 1.81 -28.95
N ASN A 179 27.63 2.26 -29.61
CA ASN A 179 26.71 1.41 -30.36
C ASN A 179 26.10 0.31 -29.49
N ASN A 180 25.58 0.69 -28.32
CA ASN A 180 24.99 -0.20 -27.31
C ASN A 180 25.91 -1.28 -26.73
N ARG A 181 27.25 -1.10 -26.82
CA ARG A 181 28.20 -2.06 -26.26
C ARG A 181 28.44 -1.88 -24.75
N LEU A 182 28.25 -0.66 -24.27
CA LEU A 182 28.41 -0.31 -22.85
C LEU A 182 27.11 0.29 -22.33
N GLY A 183 26.53 -0.34 -21.32
CA GLY A 183 25.37 0.17 -20.56
C GLY A 183 25.79 0.61 -19.17
N PHE A 184 25.28 1.75 -18.73
CA PHE A 184 25.43 2.28 -17.38
C PHE A 184 24.05 2.60 -16.81
N GLU A 185 23.75 2.05 -15.62
CA GLU A 185 22.52 2.31 -14.87
C GLU A 185 22.92 2.74 -13.47
N PHE A 186 22.36 3.85 -13.01
CA PHE A 186 22.56 4.36 -11.67
C PHE A 186 21.19 4.68 -11.06
N ASP A 187 20.93 4.12 -9.89
CA ASP A 187 19.72 4.37 -9.11
C ASP A 187 20.09 4.86 -7.71
N TRP A 188 19.50 5.97 -7.33
CA TRP A 188 19.51 6.46 -5.95
C TRP A 188 18.09 6.44 -5.40
N TYR A 189 17.93 5.95 -4.19
CA TYR A 189 16.63 5.92 -3.54
C TYR A 189 16.72 6.33 -2.07
N ASN A 190 15.62 6.91 -1.59
CA ASN A 190 15.39 7.18 -0.18
C ASN A 190 14.03 6.59 0.20
N LYS A 191 14.02 5.79 1.28
CA LYS A 191 12.83 5.11 1.78
C LYS A 191 12.59 5.46 3.23
N ASN A 192 11.39 5.95 3.53
CA ASN A 192 10.93 6.25 4.88
C ASN A 192 9.70 5.40 5.21
N THR A 193 9.62 4.89 6.44
CA THR A 193 8.46 4.16 6.93
C THR A 193 7.88 4.90 8.11
N ARG A 194 6.56 5.10 8.11
CA ARG A 194 5.80 5.76 9.19
C ARG A 194 4.75 4.79 9.73
N ASP A 195 4.34 5.02 10.98
CA ASP A 195 3.28 4.24 11.65
C ASP A 195 3.59 2.74 11.68
N TRP A 196 4.79 2.40 12.12
CA TRP A 196 5.29 1.02 12.13
C TRP A 196 4.39 0.09 12.94
N LEU A 197 4.01 -1.00 12.31
CA LEU A 197 3.22 -2.07 12.91
C LEU A 197 4.15 -3.06 13.61
N VAL A 198 4.50 -2.77 14.87
CA VAL A 198 5.37 -3.62 15.69
C VAL A 198 4.66 -4.11 16.95
N THR A 199 4.93 -5.34 17.33
CA THR A 199 4.47 -5.86 18.62
C THR A 199 5.43 -5.41 19.71
N ALA A 200 4.99 -4.51 20.58
CA ALA A 200 5.77 -4.10 21.73
C ALA A 200 5.64 -5.15 22.84
N PRO A 201 6.75 -5.68 23.38
CA PRO A 201 6.70 -6.52 24.58
C PRO A 201 6.27 -5.67 25.76
N VAL A 202 5.16 -6.04 26.41
CA VAL A 202 4.76 -5.43 27.66
C VAL A 202 5.51 -6.14 28.78
N LEU A 203 6.30 -5.38 29.55
CA LEU A 203 6.91 -5.90 30.76
C LEU A 203 5.80 -6.20 31.77
N SER A 204 5.60 -7.48 32.07
CA SER A 204 4.76 -7.88 33.21
C SER A 204 5.50 -7.50 34.49
N SER A 205 4.96 -6.55 35.24
CA SER A 205 5.38 -6.24 36.61
C SER A 205 4.94 -7.32 37.57
#